data_e7da466ab8096e103cba5d0ddd3f1ca5
#
_entry.id   e7da466ab8096e103cba5d0ddd3f1ca5
#
_cell.length_a   1.000
_cell.length_b   1.000
_cell.length_c   1.000
_cell.angle_alpha   90.00
_cell.angle_beta   90.00
_cell.angle_gamma   90.00
#
_symmetry.space_group_name_H-M   'P 1'
#
loop_
_entity.id
_entity.type
_entity.pdbx_description
1 polymer ?
#
loop_
_entity_poly.entity_id
_entity_poly.type
_entity_poly.pdbx_seq_one_letter_code
_entity_poly.pdbx_strand_id
1 'polypeptide(L)' 'MKWVNNYGDEFDTRDDAYQDAEEMLDSEDILRWIVDNYPASTILEWMGDKSLDPTLECIDAYFNENYTEVEDDDDE' A
#
# COMPACT_ATOMS: atom_id res chain seq x y z
N MET A 1 -3.73 10.12 17.12
CA MET A 1 -2.86 10.06 15.94
C MET A 1 -3.69 9.88 14.71
N LYS A 2 -3.25 10.44 13.62
CA LYS A 2 -3.98 10.32 12.36
C LYS A 2 -3.00 10.04 11.23
N TRP A 3 -3.53 9.69 10.07
CA TRP A 3 -2.74 9.41 8.90
C TRP A 3 -3.10 10.42 7.80
N VAL A 4 -2.09 10.82 7.04
CA VAL A 4 -2.27 11.78 5.95
C VAL A 4 -1.59 11.24 4.71
N ASN A 5 -2.25 11.35 3.55
CA ASN A 5 -1.65 10.92 2.30
C ASN A 5 -1.06 12.09 1.53
N ASN A 6 -0.49 11.79 0.37
CA ASN A 6 0.16 12.81 -0.47
C ASN A 6 -0.82 13.82 -1.06
N TYR A 7 -2.10 13.51 -1.04
CA TYR A 7 -3.13 14.40 -1.57
C TYR A 7 -3.73 15.30 -0.50
N GLY A 8 -3.29 15.13 0.74
CA GLY A 8 -3.80 15.95 1.83
C GLY A 8 -5.00 15.38 2.55
N ASP A 9 -5.42 14.18 2.21
CA ASP A 9 -6.54 13.52 2.89
C ASP A 9 -6.12 13.01 4.25
N GLU A 10 -7.01 13.09 5.22
CA GLU A 10 -6.74 12.68 6.59
C GLU A 10 -7.60 11.48 6.96
N PHE A 11 -7.01 10.59 7.74
CA PHE A 11 -7.69 9.36 8.18
C PHE A 11 -7.49 9.20 9.68
N ASP A 12 -8.55 8.78 10.36
CA ASP A 12 -8.51 8.64 11.80
C ASP A 12 -7.71 7.43 12.28
N THR A 13 -7.70 6.36 11.47
CA THR A 13 -7.02 5.13 11.83
C THR A 13 -6.15 4.65 10.68
N ARG A 14 -5.19 3.78 11.03
CA ARG A 14 -4.35 3.17 10.01
C ARG A 14 -5.17 2.32 9.05
N ASP A 15 -6.18 1.64 9.58
CA ASP A 15 -7.03 0.78 8.75
C ASP A 15 -7.77 1.60 7.68
N ASP A 16 -8.26 2.76 8.06
CA ASP A 16 -8.93 3.64 7.09
C ASP A 16 -7.95 4.11 6.02
N ALA A 17 -6.76 4.49 6.42
CA ALA A 17 -5.74 4.93 5.47
C ALA A 17 -5.32 3.79 4.55
N TYR A 18 -5.15 2.60 5.10
CA TYR A 18 -4.76 1.43 4.34
C TYR A 18 -5.84 1.06 3.31
N GLN A 19 -7.09 1.14 3.71
CA GLN A 19 -8.19 0.86 2.81
C GLN A 19 -8.21 1.86 1.64
N ASP A 20 -7.93 3.12 1.93
CA ASP A 20 -7.83 4.12 0.88
C ASP A 20 -6.70 3.78 -0.10
N ALA A 21 -5.56 3.34 0.43
CA ALA A 21 -4.44 2.93 -0.42
C ALA A 21 -4.84 1.77 -1.33
N GLU A 22 -5.58 0.82 -0.80
CA GLU A 22 -6.09 -0.30 -1.60
C GLU A 22 -6.96 0.18 -2.75
N GLU A 23 -7.82 1.15 -2.48
CA GLU A 23 -8.74 1.66 -3.49
C GLU A 23 -8.05 2.50 -4.54
N MET A 24 -6.93 3.11 -4.20
CA MET A 24 -6.17 3.92 -5.13
C MET A 24 -5.38 3.08 -6.14
N LEU A 25 -5.19 1.80 -5.85
CA LEU A 25 -4.44 0.92 -6.71
C LEU A 25 -5.39 -0.02 -7.44
N ASP A 26 -5.40 0.03 -8.76
CA ASP A 26 -6.18 -0.94 -9.52
C ASP A 26 -5.26 -2.06 -10.00
N SER A 27 -5.84 -3.04 -10.70
CA SER A 27 -5.09 -4.24 -11.11
C SER A 27 -3.88 -3.92 -11.96
N GLU A 28 -3.99 -2.92 -12.83
CA GLU A 28 -2.88 -2.55 -13.70
C GLU A 28 -1.73 -1.96 -12.91
N ASP A 29 -2.04 -1.12 -11.95
CA ASP A 29 -1.01 -0.50 -11.10
C ASP A 29 -0.26 -1.55 -10.31
N ILE A 30 -0.99 -2.51 -9.76
CA ILE A 30 -0.40 -3.58 -8.97
C ILE A 30 0.51 -4.44 -9.85
N LEU A 31 0.03 -4.83 -11.02
CA LEU A 31 0.82 -5.63 -11.94
C LEU A 31 2.09 -4.92 -12.38
N ARG A 32 1.97 -3.64 -12.68
CA ARG A 32 3.12 -2.85 -13.11
C ARG A 32 4.17 -2.77 -12.00
N TRP A 33 3.71 -2.54 -10.77
CA TRP A 33 4.61 -2.47 -9.63
C TRP A 33 5.36 -3.79 -9.44
N ILE A 34 4.64 -4.91 -9.54
CA ILE A 34 5.22 -6.24 -9.38
C ILE A 34 6.29 -6.49 -10.44
N VAL A 35 5.96 -6.19 -11.68
CA VAL A 35 6.90 -6.40 -12.79
C VAL A 35 8.15 -5.54 -12.64
N ASP A 36 7.98 -4.31 -12.14
CA ASP A 36 9.10 -3.40 -11.97
C ASP A 36 10.01 -3.77 -10.80
N ASN A 37 9.47 -4.41 -9.78
CA ASN A 37 10.20 -4.67 -8.54
C ASN A 37 10.69 -6.10 -8.38
N TYR A 38 10.19 -7.03 -9.17
CA TYR A 38 10.54 -8.43 -9.03
C TYR A 38 10.90 -9.03 -10.39
N PRO A 39 11.89 -9.95 -10.43
CA PRO A 39 12.23 -10.63 -11.67
C PRO A 39 11.15 -11.63 -12.06
N ALA A 40 11.13 -11.98 -13.35
CA ALA A 40 10.13 -12.90 -13.88
C ALA A 40 10.15 -14.24 -13.15
N SER A 41 11.33 -14.72 -12.77
CA SER A 41 11.45 -16.00 -12.08
C SER A 41 10.72 -15.98 -10.74
N THR A 42 10.81 -14.86 -10.01
CA THR A 42 10.11 -14.72 -8.73
C THR A 42 8.61 -14.68 -8.94
N ILE A 43 8.15 -13.97 -9.97
CA ILE A 43 6.73 -13.89 -10.28
C ILE A 43 6.17 -15.27 -10.62
N LEU A 44 6.92 -16.06 -11.37
CA LEU A 44 6.50 -17.41 -11.72
C LEU A 44 6.40 -18.30 -10.49
N GLU A 45 7.32 -18.14 -9.53
CA GLU A 45 7.25 -18.88 -8.28
C GLU A 45 5.98 -18.52 -7.50
N TRP A 46 5.63 -17.25 -7.49
CA TRP A 46 4.42 -16.81 -6.79
C TRP A 46 3.16 -17.40 -7.42
N MET A 47 3.15 -17.54 -8.74
CA MET A 47 2.00 -18.15 -9.41
C MET A 47 1.80 -19.60 -9.00
N GLY A 48 2.89 -20.27 -8.63
CA GLY A 48 2.82 -21.65 -8.17
C GLY A 48 2.59 -21.81 -6.67
N ASP A 49 2.76 -20.75 -5.90
CA ASP A 49 2.65 -20.80 -4.45
C ASP A 49 1.54 -19.87 -3.96
N LYS A 50 0.43 -20.44 -3.57
CA LYS A 50 -0.74 -19.66 -3.18
C LYS A 50 -0.62 -19.05 -1.79
N SER A 51 0.44 -19.37 -1.06
CA SER A 51 0.66 -18.77 0.24
C SER A 51 1.28 -17.37 0.13
N LEU A 52 1.77 -17.01 -1.05
CA LEU A 52 2.36 -15.70 -1.27
C LEU A 52 1.32 -14.73 -1.85
N ASP A 53 1.38 -13.50 -1.40
CA ASP A 53 0.43 -12.49 -1.87
C ASP A 53 1.17 -11.19 -2.24
N PRO A 54 1.65 -11.09 -3.48
CA PRO A 54 2.36 -9.90 -3.92
C PRO A 54 1.48 -8.66 -3.96
N THR A 55 0.16 -8.84 -4.01
CA THR A 55 -0.76 -7.72 -3.97
C THR A 55 -0.65 -6.97 -2.65
N LEU A 56 -0.59 -7.72 -1.54
CA LEU A 56 -0.42 -7.10 -0.22
C LEU A 56 0.91 -6.37 -0.11
N GLU A 57 1.97 -6.93 -0.66
CA GLU A 57 3.26 -6.26 -0.63
C GLU A 57 3.24 -4.95 -1.43
N CYS A 58 2.56 -4.95 -2.56
CA CYS A 58 2.42 -3.75 -3.36
C CYS A 58 1.65 -2.67 -2.58
N ILE A 59 0.55 -3.05 -1.97
CA ILE A 59 -0.26 -2.11 -1.20
C ILE A 59 0.51 -1.57 -0.01
N ASP A 60 1.26 -2.44 0.69
CA ASP A 60 2.09 -2.02 1.81
C ASP A 60 3.14 -1.00 1.38
N ALA A 61 3.81 -1.26 0.26
CA ALA A 61 4.82 -0.36 -0.25
C ALA A 61 4.23 0.99 -0.61
N TYR A 62 3.09 0.98 -1.31
CA TYR A 62 2.40 2.20 -1.68
C TYR A 62 1.98 2.97 -0.43
N PHE A 63 1.43 2.28 0.55
CA PHE A 63 1.00 2.89 1.79
C PHE A 63 2.18 3.55 2.51
N ASN A 64 3.30 2.85 2.63
CA ASN A 64 4.48 3.38 3.31
C ASN A 64 5.07 4.59 2.60
N GLU A 65 4.97 4.65 1.28
CA GLU A 65 5.53 5.75 0.51
C GLU A 65 4.62 6.97 0.47
N ASN A 66 3.31 6.76 0.50
CA ASN A 66 2.37 7.84 0.25
C ASN A 66 1.58 8.28 1.48
N TYR A 67 1.65 7.53 2.57
CA TYR A 67 0.91 7.84 3.78
C TYR A 67 1.86 8.01 4.94
N THR A 68 1.58 8.99 5.78
CA THR A 68 2.43 9.29 6.93
C THR A 68 1.57 9.40 8.18
N GLU A 69 2.05 8.83 9.26
CA GLU A 69 1.40 8.97 10.55
C GLU A 69 1.78 10.31 11.15
N VAL A 70 0.78 11.05 11.58
CA VAL A 70 0.97 12.38 12.15
C VAL A 70 0.37 12.42 13.54
N GLU A 71 1.09 13.02 14.48
CA GLU A 71 0.57 13.17 15.82
C GLU A 71 -0.50 14.23 15.85
N ASP A 72 -1.54 13.94 16.60
CA ASP A 72 -2.60 14.90 16.83
C ASP A 72 -2.13 15.91 17.86
N ASP A 73 -2.04 17.13 17.44
CA ASP A 73 -1.43 18.17 18.22
C ASP A 73 -2.39 19.01 18.96
N ASP A 74 -3.54 18.52 19.19
CA ASP A 74 -4.55 19.35 19.76
C ASP A 74 -4.60 19.25 21.23
N ASP A 75 -3.58 19.18 21.84
CA ASP A 75 -3.60 19.21 23.16
C ASP A 75 -3.62 20.33 23.86
N GLU A 76 -3.85 20.37 23.69
CA GLU A 76 -3.86 21.17 24.13
C GLU A 76 -3.95 21.49 24.67
#